data_0b1dcc028ae799a3bc1ed64ac827eb26
#
_entry.id   0b1dcc028ae799a3bc1ed64ac827eb26
#
_cell.length_a   1.000
_cell.length_b   1.000
_cell.length_c   1.000
_cell.angle_alpha   90.00
_cell.angle_beta   90.00
_cell.angle_gamma   90.00
#
_symmetry.space_group_name_H-M   'P 1'
#
loop_
_entity.id
_entity.type
_entity.pdbx_description
1 polymer ?
#
loop_
_entity_poly.entity_id
_entity_poly.type
_entity_poly.pdbx_seq_one_letter_code
_entity_poly.pdbx_strand_id
1 'polypeptide(L)'
;MIKVLIADDQELIRESLKIVLGTHEDIDVVGTAADGVEVLKCLELKQVDVILMDIRMPKLDGVMATKEVKAKYPDTKIIILTTFDDDDFVFSALRYGASGYLLKGVSMDELYKAIVTVN
;
A
#
# COMPACT_ATOMS: atom_id res chain seq x y z
N MET A 1 -2.44 -11.07 -13.52
CA MET A 1 -1.50 -10.73 -12.43
C MET A 1 -2.08 -9.64 -11.55
N ILE A 2 -1.79 -9.68 -10.28
CA ILE A 2 -2.19 -8.65 -9.33
C ILE A 2 -1.21 -7.48 -9.45
N LYS A 3 -1.70 -6.32 -9.81
CA LYS A 3 -0.87 -5.12 -9.97
C LYS A 3 -0.74 -4.39 -8.64
N VAL A 4 0.47 -4.35 -8.10
CA VAL A 4 0.75 -3.84 -6.77
C VAL A 4 1.60 -2.57 -6.83
N LEU A 5 1.20 -1.56 -6.07
CA LEU A 5 1.97 -0.35 -5.83
C LEU A 5 2.47 -0.37 -4.39
N ILE A 6 3.75 -0.08 -4.19
CA ILE A 6 4.36 -0.02 -2.87
C ILE A 6 4.62 1.45 -2.52
N ALA A 7 4.03 1.91 -1.42
CA ALA A 7 4.18 3.29 -0.95
C ALA A 7 4.81 3.30 0.45
N ASP A 8 6.04 3.79 0.53
CA ASP A 8 6.80 3.90 1.77
C ASP A 8 7.86 4.97 1.58
N ASP A 9 8.11 5.80 2.58
CA ASP A 9 9.11 6.88 2.47
C ASP A 9 10.55 6.38 2.56
N GLN A 10 10.77 5.13 2.98
CA GLN A 10 12.10 4.55 3.10
C GLN A 10 12.44 3.75 1.84
N GLU A 11 13.46 4.21 1.13
CA GLU A 11 13.88 3.58 -0.12
C GLU A 11 14.24 2.12 0.05
N LEU A 12 14.94 1.77 1.14
CA LEU A 12 15.34 0.39 1.40
C LEU A 12 14.12 -0.53 1.50
N ILE A 13 13.07 -0.08 2.16
CA ILE A 13 11.84 -0.88 2.29
C ILE A 13 11.15 -1.03 0.95
N ARG A 14 11.03 0.07 0.17
CA ARG A 14 10.45 0.00 -1.17
C ARG A 14 11.16 -1.02 -2.05
N GLU A 15 12.48 -0.94 -2.08
CA GLU A 15 13.28 -1.84 -2.92
C GLU A 15 13.21 -3.28 -2.45
N SER A 16 13.26 -3.51 -1.14
CA SER A 16 13.17 -4.86 -0.57
C SER A 16 11.83 -5.51 -0.88
N LEU A 17 10.73 -4.79 -0.68
CA LEU A 17 9.40 -5.30 -0.97
C LEU A 17 9.22 -5.57 -2.46
N LYS A 18 9.73 -4.70 -3.30
CA LYS A 18 9.66 -4.86 -4.75
C LYS A 18 10.34 -6.15 -5.19
N ILE A 19 11.54 -6.41 -4.67
CA ILE A 19 12.30 -7.61 -5.01
C ILE A 19 11.56 -8.86 -4.54
N VAL A 20 11.15 -8.90 -3.28
CA VAL A 20 10.53 -10.09 -2.69
C VAL A 20 9.17 -10.39 -3.31
N LEU A 21 8.33 -9.38 -3.48
CA LEU A 21 7.03 -9.58 -4.11
C LEU A 21 7.16 -9.94 -5.59
N GLY A 22 8.17 -9.42 -6.26
CA GLY A 22 8.43 -9.73 -7.66
C GLY A 22 8.83 -11.18 -7.92
N THR A 23 9.17 -11.96 -6.90
CA THR A 23 9.44 -13.39 -7.06
C THR A 23 8.17 -14.23 -7.26
N HIS A 24 7.00 -13.68 -6.95
CA HIS A 24 5.73 -14.37 -7.15
C HIS A 24 5.21 -14.12 -8.57
N GLU A 25 4.92 -15.20 -9.30
CA GLU A 25 4.50 -15.10 -10.71
C GLU A 25 3.17 -14.38 -10.89
N ASP A 26 2.30 -14.40 -9.89
CA ASP A 26 0.98 -13.77 -9.93
C ASP A 26 0.97 -12.32 -9.46
N ILE A 27 2.13 -11.76 -9.10
CA ILE A 27 2.26 -10.35 -8.69
C ILE A 27 3.11 -9.57 -9.68
N ASP A 28 2.60 -8.42 -10.06
CA ASP A 28 3.31 -7.45 -10.88
C ASP A 28 3.44 -6.14 -10.07
N VAL A 29 4.65 -5.84 -9.59
CA VAL A 29 4.90 -4.58 -8.89
C VAL A 29 5.04 -3.49 -9.94
N VAL A 30 3.97 -2.74 -10.15
CA VAL A 30 3.89 -1.75 -11.24
C VAL A 30 4.56 -0.42 -10.90
N GLY A 31 4.86 -0.18 -9.63
CA GLY A 31 5.54 1.04 -9.25
C GLY A 31 5.81 1.13 -7.76
N THR A 32 6.55 2.16 -7.39
CA THR A 32 6.81 2.51 -5.99
C THR A 32 6.57 4.01 -5.81
N ALA A 33 6.21 4.42 -4.60
CA ALA A 33 5.95 5.81 -4.26
C ALA A 33 6.56 6.13 -2.91
N ALA A 34 7.14 7.31 -2.77
CA ALA A 34 7.78 7.75 -1.53
C ALA A 34 6.84 8.56 -0.64
N ASP A 35 5.70 8.98 -1.15
CA ASP A 35 4.70 9.76 -0.41
C ASP A 35 3.32 9.62 -1.08
N GLY A 36 2.30 10.19 -0.45
CA GLY A 36 0.94 10.09 -0.96
C GLY A 36 0.70 10.83 -2.26
N VAL A 37 1.45 11.90 -2.52
CA VAL A 37 1.35 12.63 -3.79
C VAL A 37 1.81 11.75 -4.95
N GLU A 38 2.93 11.03 -4.75
CA GLU A 38 3.41 10.10 -5.76
C GLU A 38 2.44 8.93 -5.98
N VAL A 39 1.77 8.47 -4.93
CA VAL A 39 0.72 7.45 -5.06
C VAL A 39 -0.35 7.92 -6.03
N LEU A 40 -0.86 9.13 -5.83
CA LEU A 40 -1.91 9.67 -6.70
C LEU A 40 -1.45 9.83 -8.15
N LYS A 41 -0.22 10.28 -8.34
CA LYS A 41 0.38 10.39 -9.68
C LYS A 41 0.49 9.03 -10.37
N CYS A 42 0.89 8.02 -9.63
CA CYS A 42 1.01 6.66 -10.16
C CYS A 42 -0.35 6.14 -10.65
N LEU A 43 -1.40 6.38 -9.88
CA LEU A 43 -2.75 5.94 -10.22
C LEU A 43 -3.31 6.65 -11.46
N GLU A 44 -2.84 7.86 -11.76
CA GLU A 44 -3.23 8.54 -12.99
C GLU A 44 -2.63 7.89 -14.24
N LEU A 45 -1.49 7.22 -14.09
CA LEU A 45 -0.72 6.68 -15.20
C LEU A 45 -0.87 5.16 -15.36
N LYS A 46 -1.22 4.44 -14.30
CA LYS A 46 -1.22 2.98 -14.27
C LYS A 46 -2.45 2.45 -13.55
N GLN A 47 -2.90 1.29 -13.99
CA GLN A 47 -3.90 0.53 -13.22
C GLN A 47 -3.20 -0.15 -12.05
N VAL A 48 -3.80 -0.07 -10.86
CA VAL A 48 -3.28 -0.68 -9.64
C VAL A 48 -4.43 -1.42 -8.96
N ASP A 49 -4.19 -2.68 -8.62
CA ASP A 49 -5.19 -3.49 -7.93
C ASP A 49 -5.09 -3.36 -6.42
N VAL A 50 -3.86 -3.37 -5.90
CA VAL A 50 -3.59 -3.30 -4.46
C VAL A 50 -2.44 -2.34 -4.18
N ILE A 51 -2.62 -1.48 -3.19
CA ILE A 51 -1.56 -0.59 -2.70
C ILE A 51 -1.13 -1.08 -1.32
N LEU A 52 0.17 -1.27 -1.13
CA LEU A 52 0.76 -1.42 0.19
C LEU A 52 1.14 -0.02 0.64
N MET A 53 0.46 0.51 1.65
CA MET A 53 0.53 1.92 2.03
C MET A 53 1.09 2.09 3.43
N ASP A 54 2.27 2.71 3.55
CA ASP A 54 2.78 3.16 4.83
C ASP A 54 1.93 4.33 5.33
N ILE A 55 1.79 4.46 6.64
CA ILE A 55 1.03 5.57 7.24
C ILE A 55 1.84 6.85 7.23
N ARG A 56 3.09 6.80 7.72
CA ARG A 56 3.91 8.00 7.95
C ARG A 56 4.76 8.32 6.73
N MET A 57 4.23 9.18 5.88
CA MET A 57 4.93 9.65 4.70
C MET A 57 4.87 11.17 4.64
N PRO A 58 5.90 11.83 4.06
CA PRO A 58 5.85 13.29 3.90
C PRO A 58 4.83 13.73 2.86
N LYS A 59 4.54 15.00 2.80
CA LYS A 59 3.63 15.66 1.86
C LYS A 59 2.18 15.25 2.01
N LEU A 60 1.86 13.99 1.79
CA LEU A 60 0.53 13.42 2.00
C LEU A 60 0.72 12.06 2.65
N ASP A 61 0.23 11.90 3.88
CA ASP A 61 0.39 10.65 4.61
C ASP A 61 -0.53 9.55 4.11
N GLY A 62 -0.33 8.33 4.62
CA GLY A 62 -1.07 7.16 4.15
C GLY A 62 -2.56 7.20 4.48
N VAL A 63 -2.96 7.86 5.57
CA VAL A 63 -4.39 8.00 5.93
C VAL A 63 -5.09 8.90 4.92
N MET A 64 -4.52 10.07 4.65
CA MET A 64 -5.12 11.01 3.70
C MET A 64 -5.03 10.51 2.27
N ALA A 65 -3.93 9.80 1.93
CA ALA A 65 -3.82 9.16 0.62
C ALA A 65 -4.92 8.11 0.44
N THR A 66 -5.21 7.31 1.47
CA THR A 66 -6.30 6.33 1.44
C THR A 66 -7.63 7.01 1.15
N LYS A 67 -7.91 8.11 1.84
CA LYS A 67 -9.14 8.86 1.64
C LYS A 67 -9.29 9.30 0.18
N GLU A 68 -8.24 9.88 -0.39
CA GLU A 68 -8.27 10.40 -1.75
C GLU A 68 -8.31 9.28 -2.80
N VAL A 69 -7.57 8.20 -2.59
CA VAL A 69 -7.58 7.04 -3.49
C VAL A 69 -8.98 6.44 -3.54
N LYS A 70 -9.59 6.20 -2.39
CA LYS A 70 -10.91 5.57 -2.36
C LYS A 70 -12.01 6.47 -2.94
N ALA A 71 -11.83 7.77 -2.90
CA ALA A 71 -12.77 8.70 -3.53
C ALA A 71 -12.72 8.62 -5.05
N LYS A 72 -11.52 8.48 -5.64
CA LYS A 72 -11.32 8.46 -7.10
C LYS A 72 -11.25 7.05 -7.68
N TYR A 73 -10.71 6.09 -6.94
CA TYR A 73 -10.44 4.73 -7.41
C TYR A 73 -11.02 3.72 -6.44
N PRO A 74 -12.37 3.64 -6.33
CA PRO A 74 -13.01 2.82 -5.30
C PRO A 74 -12.70 1.32 -5.40
N ASP A 75 -12.29 0.84 -6.56
CA ASP A 75 -11.97 -0.57 -6.76
C ASP A 75 -10.52 -0.92 -6.40
N THR A 76 -9.66 0.07 -6.21
CA THR A 76 -8.29 -0.16 -5.77
C THR A 76 -8.29 -0.52 -4.28
N LYS A 77 -7.70 -1.65 -3.93
CA LYS A 77 -7.63 -2.10 -2.54
C LYS A 77 -6.39 -1.52 -1.86
N ILE A 78 -6.49 -1.27 -0.57
CA ILE A 78 -5.38 -0.69 0.19
C ILE A 78 -5.14 -1.52 1.43
N ILE A 79 -3.90 -1.98 1.62
CA ILE A 79 -3.42 -2.60 2.84
C ILE A 79 -2.47 -1.64 3.50
N ILE A 80 -2.77 -1.23 4.73
CA ILE A 80 -1.91 -0.35 5.50
C ILE A 80 -0.79 -1.16 6.12
N LEU A 81 0.45 -0.70 5.96
CA LEU A 81 1.60 -1.24 6.67
C LEU A 81 1.93 -0.28 7.82
N THR A 82 1.95 -0.77 9.03
CA THR A 82 2.01 0.09 10.21
C THR A 82 2.94 -0.46 11.28
N THR A 83 3.26 0.38 12.27
CA THR A 83 3.95 -0.02 13.48
C THR A 83 2.96 -0.05 14.65
N PHE A 84 3.41 -0.53 15.82
CA PHE A 84 2.53 -0.70 17.00
C PHE A 84 1.94 0.61 17.52
N ASP A 85 2.57 1.75 17.23
CA ASP A 85 2.18 3.04 17.82
C ASP A 85 1.15 3.82 16.99
N ASP A 86 0.62 3.23 15.93
CA ASP A 86 -0.20 3.96 14.96
C ASP A 86 -1.68 3.57 14.97
N ASP A 87 -2.21 3.06 16.09
CA ASP A 87 -3.59 2.55 16.16
C ASP A 87 -4.64 3.55 15.67
N ASP A 88 -4.57 4.81 16.12
CA ASP A 88 -5.54 5.83 15.71
C ASP A 88 -5.51 6.09 14.21
N PHE A 89 -4.33 6.08 13.62
CA PHE A 89 -4.17 6.25 12.18
C PHE A 89 -4.72 5.04 11.41
N VAL A 90 -4.51 3.84 11.94
CA VAL A 90 -5.06 2.63 11.34
C VAL A 90 -6.59 2.67 11.32
N PHE A 91 -7.22 3.04 12.43
CA PHE A 91 -8.66 3.16 12.48
C PHE A 91 -9.19 4.20 11.51
N SER A 92 -8.51 5.34 11.39
CA SER A 92 -8.89 6.37 10.43
C SER A 92 -8.79 5.86 8.99
N ALA A 93 -7.71 5.16 8.65
CA ALA A 93 -7.53 4.59 7.31
C ALA A 93 -8.62 3.57 6.98
N LEU A 94 -8.99 2.71 7.96
CA LEU A 94 -10.06 1.75 7.77
C LEU A 94 -11.41 2.44 7.54
N ARG A 95 -11.69 3.51 8.26
CA ARG A 95 -12.91 4.31 8.03
C ARG A 95 -12.95 4.90 6.64
N TYR A 96 -11.81 5.31 6.11
CA TYR A 96 -11.73 5.88 4.77
C TYR A 96 -11.73 4.81 3.66
N GLY A 97 -11.77 3.53 4.04
CA GLY A 97 -11.96 2.46 3.07
C GLY A 97 -10.78 1.54 2.84
N ALA A 98 -9.73 1.60 3.66
CA ALA A 98 -8.65 0.61 3.57
C ALA A 98 -9.22 -0.79 3.81
N SER A 99 -8.72 -1.77 3.07
CA SER A 99 -9.20 -3.15 3.14
C SER A 99 -8.69 -3.90 4.37
N GLY A 100 -7.57 -3.45 4.92
CA GLY A 100 -6.98 -4.07 6.10
C GLY A 100 -5.66 -3.44 6.45
N TYR A 101 -4.99 -3.99 7.44
CA TYR A 101 -3.67 -3.53 7.85
C TYR A 101 -2.80 -4.72 8.27
N LEU A 102 -1.49 -4.52 8.20
CA LEU A 102 -0.50 -5.48 8.69
C LEU A 102 0.60 -4.70 9.42
N LEU A 103 1.21 -5.33 10.41
CA LEU A 103 2.40 -4.78 11.04
C LEU A 103 3.59 -4.95 10.11
N LYS A 104 4.50 -3.99 10.10
CA LYS A 104 5.69 -4.04 9.22
C LYS A 104 6.60 -5.25 9.49
N GLY A 105 6.49 -5.86 10.64
CA GLY A 105 7.28 -7.05 11.00
C GLY A 105 6.69 -8.39 10.56
N VAL A 106 5.56 -8.43 9.84
CA VAL A 106 4.99 -9.71 9.39
C VAL A 106 5.89 -10.37 8.35
N SER A 107 5.75 -11.68 8.19
CA SER A 107 6.50 -12.42 7.19
C SER A 107 6.07 -12.03 5.78
N MET A 108 6.95 -12.23 4.82
CA MET A 108 6.61 -12.01 3.41
C MET A 108 5.48 -12.92 2.95
N ASP A 109 5.39 -14.13 3.50
CA ASP A 109 4.31 -15.06 3.20
C ASP A 109 2.95 -14.51 3.64
N GLU A 110 2.88 -13.93 4.86
CA GLU A 110 1.65 -13.29 5.33
C GLU A 110 1.27 -12.08 4.49
N LEU A 111 2.25 -11.29 4.08
CA LEU A 111 2.03 -10.14 3.21
C LEU A 111 1.47 -10.58 1.85
N TYR A 112 2.08 -11.60 1.24
CA TYR A 112 1.62 -12.15 -0.02
C TYR A 112 0.17 -12.66 0.09
N LYS A 113 -0.12 -13.42 1.14
CA LYS A 113 -1.48 -13.95 1.37
C LYS A 113 -2.49 -12.83 1.53
N ALA A 114 -2.14 -11.76 2.22
CA ALA A 114 -3.02 -10.61 2.40
C ALA A 114 -3.33 -9.93 1.06
N ILE A 115 -2.33 -9.77 0.20
CA ILE A 115 -2.52 -9.19 -1.13
C ILE A 115 -3.50 -10.02 -1.95
N VAL A 116 -3.32 -11.33 -1.96
CA VAL A 116 -4.20 -12.24 -2.69
C VAL A 116 -5.63 -12.20 -2.13
N THR A 117 -5.75 -12.14 -0.80
CA THR A 117 -7.05 -12.14 -0.13
C THR A 117 -7.86 -10.89 -0.42
N VAL A 118 -7.25 -9.70 -0.40
CA VAL A 118 -7.99 -8.45 -0.63
C VAL A 118 -8.27 -8.18 -2.10
N ASN A 119 -7.48 -8.74 -2.96
CA ASN A 119 -7.65 -8.56 -4.40
C ASN A 119 -9.00 -9.24 -4.89
#